data_7a3ad6273324b2392a4d9461c80c8232
#
_entry.id   7a3ad6273324b2392a4d9461c80c8232
#
_cell.length_a   1.000
_cell.length_b   1.000
_cell.length_c   1.000
_cell.angle_alpha   90.00
_cell.angle_beta   90.00
_cell.angle_gamma   90.00
#
_symmetry.space_group_name_H-M   'P 1'
#
loop_
_entity.id
_entity.type
_entity.pdbx_description
1 polymer ?
#
loop_
_entity_poly.entity_id
_entity_poly.type
_entity_poly.pdbx_seq_one_letter_code
_entity_poly.pdbx_strand_id
1 'polypeptide(L)'
;KSPWGVADDSFGASQLWQAAYSSPSDAFLPRYSDGTWGYYKPNSQGAPNSVLNLANAGYEMLTTTRVNTDFVLEQDLSFLVKGLRASAMISWDNVFVEAGRGVNDLNHGTQTKWIDPETGEVHYSNAQTDSKTGLDFQEGILWSTAGGAVRDWSTQRNLFYQGQLSWSGKFGDHDVSAMGVFNRTERSTGSEFPHYREDWAFRATYSYGNRYFLEYNGAYNGSEKFSPDYRFELFNSGALGWMISEEKFFKPLRKWVDMLKVRYSIGEVGDDNLGIRFLYATQWAYGGKSFHGLNNRTESPYTWYKEATVGNPDVHWETALKQNIGVDYAFFDGLLAGSLEFFYDKRSDILVA
;
A
#
# COMPACT_ATOMS: atom_id res chain seq x y z
N LYS A 1 -5.96 16.99 0.49
CA LYS A 1 -7.33 17.40 0.89
C LYS A 1 -7.38 18.92 0.89
N SER A 2 -8.19 19.49 0.01
CA SER A 2 -8.52 20.91 0.14
C SER A 2 -9.19 21.11 1.49
N PRO A 3 -8.77 22.05 2.33
CA PRO A 3 -9.43 22.34 3.59
C PRO A 3 -10.90 22.77 3.42
N TRP A 4 -11.34 22.98 2.21
CA TRP A 4 -12.66 23.49 1.83
C TRP A 4 -13.59 22.43 1.22
N GLY A 5 -13.20 21.15 1.19
CA GLY A 5 -14.06 20.04 0.75
C GLY A 5 -14.53 20.10 -0.71
N VAL A 6 -13.88 20.90 -1.56
CA VAL A 6 -14.22 21.02 -2.97
C VAL A 6 -13.77 19.78 -3.71
N ALA A 7 -14.72 18.99 -4.16
CA ALA A 7 -14.51 17.71 -4.82
C ALA A 7 -14.59 17.78 -6.33
N ASP A 8 -15.02 18.89 -6.88
CA ASP A 8 -15.06 19.07 -8.31
C ASP A 8 -13.77 19.79 -8.76
N ASP A 9 -12.99 19.11 -9.60
CA ASP A 9 -11.79 19.70 -10.24
C ASP A 9 -12.12 20.95 -11.07
N SER A 10 -13.41 21.22 -11.32
CA SER A 10 -13.88 22.44 -11.98
C SER A 10 -13.73 23.68 -11.08
N PHE A 11 -13.55 23.52 -9.76
CA PHE A 11 -13.44 24.61 -8.80
C PHE A 11 -12.21 24.48 -7.90
N GLY A 12 -11.01 24.63 -8.45
CA GLY A 12 -9.79 24.72 -7.66
C GLY A 12 -9.70 25.99 -6.83
N ALA A 13 -8.93 25.98 -5.73
CA ALA A 13 -8.68 27.16 -4.90
C ALA A 13 -8.19 28.36 -5.72
N SER A 14 -7.47 28.15 -6.83
CA SER A 14 -7.04 29.18 -7.76
C SER A 14 -8.22 29.90 -8.46
N GLN A 15 -9.24 29.17 -8.84
CA GLN A 15 -10.43 29.73 -9.49
C GLN A 15 -11.27 30.56 -8.51
N LEU A 16 -11.38 30.12 -7.26
CA LEU A 16 -12.02 30.88 -6.19
C LEU A 16 -11.31 32.21 -5.95
N TRP A 17 -10.00 32.19 -5.84
CA TRP A 17 -9.18 33.38 -5.70
C TRP A 17 -9.28 34.28 -6.92
N GLN A 18 -9.22 33.74 -8.12
CA GLN A 18 -9.41 34.49 -9.36
C GLN A 18 -10.77 35.19 -9.40
N ALA A 19 -11.84 34.47 -9.03
CA ALA A 19 -13.17 35.04 -8.92
C ALA A 19 -13.24 36.18 -7.90
N ALA A 20 -12.60 36.02 -6.74
CA ALA A 20 -12.55 37.05 -5.70
C ALA A 20 -11.81 38.32 -6.15
N TYR A 21 -10.71 38.17 -6.90
CA TYR A 21 -9.93 39.31 -7.40
C TYR A 21 -10.54 39.98 -8.63
N SER A 22 -11.27 39.25 -9.44
CA SER A 22 -11.85 39.78 -10.69
C SER A 22 -13.20 40.46 -10.50
N SER A 23 -13.85 40.29 -9.35
CA SER A 23 -15.15 40.91 -9.08
C SER A 23 -14.99 42.29 -8.48
N PRO A 24 -15.43 43.39 -9.14
CA PRO A 24 -15.45 44.72 -8.57
C PRO A 24 -16.39 44.77 -7.34
N SER A 25 -15.99 45.47 -6.31
CA SER A 25 -16.75 45.54 -5.05
C SER A 25 -18.05 46.32 -5.14
N ASP A 26 -18.19 47.12 -6.19
CA ASP A 26 -19.35 48.01 -6.47
C ASP A 26 -20.30 47.45 -7.52
N ALA A 27 -19.99 46.33 -8.15
CA ALA A 27 -20.81 45.77 -9.23
C ALA A 27 -22.12 45.15 -8.72
N PHE A 28 -22.09 44.47 -7.56
CA PHE A 28 -23.26 43.83 -6.94
C PHE A 28 -22.93 43.43 -5.49
N LEU A 29 -23.97 43.20 -4.70
CA LEU A 29 -23.79 42.54 -3.42
C LEU A 29 -23.65 41.05 -3.61
N PRO A 30 -22.71 40.37 -2.95
CA PRO A 30 -22.54 38.92 -3.03
C PRO A 30 -23.86 38.18 -2.73
N ARG A 31 -24.62 38.65 -1.73
CA ARG A 31 -25.93 38.14 -1.37
C ARG A 31 -26.83 39.28 -0.89
N TYR A 32 -28.03 39.33 -1.38
CA TYR A 32 -29.04 40.33 -0.97
C TYR A 32 -29.83 39.86 0.24
N SER A 33 -30.50 40.81 0.92
CA SER A 33 -31.32 40.53 2.11
C SER A 33 -32.51 39.60 1.88
N ASP A 34 -32.98 39.52 0.65
CA ASP A 34 -34.03 38.59 0.21
C ASP A 34 -33.55 37.18 -0.08
N GLY A 35 -32.25 36.92 0.16
CA GLY A 35 -31.65 35.62 -0.07
C GLY A 35 -31.15 35.37 -1.49
N THR A 36 -31.41 36.30 -2.44
CA THR A 36 -30.91 36.18 -3.81
C THR A 36 -29.40 36.50 -3.89
N TRP A 37 -28.73 35.90 -4.88
CA TRP A 37 -27.31 36.12 -5.11
C TRP A 37 -27.08 37.21 -6.17
N GLY A 38 -26.03 38.00 -5.99
CA GLY A 38 -25.70 39.01 -6.97
C GLY A 38 -24.99 38.45 -8.21
N TYR A 39 -25.25 39.09 -9.34
CA TYR A 39 -24.51 38.82 -10.58
C TYR A 39 -24.38 40.11 -11.40
N TYR A 40 -23.44 40.13 -12.33
CA TYR A 40 -23.21 41.28 -13.20
C TYR A 40 -23.75 41.00 -14.59
N LYS A 41 -24.90 41.61 -14.92
CA LYS A 41 -25.59 41.37 -16.18
C LYS A 41 -24.85 41.88 -17.42
N PRO A 42 -24.24 43.09 -17.41
CA PRO A 42 -23.67 43.65 -18.63
C PRO A 42 -22.46 42.90 -19.17
N ASN A 43 -21.82 42.11 -18.36
CA ASN A 43 -20.64 41.41 -18.77
C ASN A 43 -20.60 39.99 -18.28
N SER A 44 -20.59 39.13 -19.23
CA SER A 44 -20.31 37.74 -19.00
C SER A 44 -18.83 37.46 -18.69
N GLN A 45 -17.95 38.41 -18.81
CA GLN A 45 -16.51 38.09 -18.84
C GLN A 45 -15.74 38.29 -17.57
N GLY A 46 -16.32 38.64 -16.48
CA GLY A 46 -15.34 38.83 -15.48
C GLY A 46 -15.73 39.20 -14.05
N ALA A 47 -17.00 39.22 -13.74
CA ALA A 47 -17.43 39.46 -12.39
C ALA A 47 -18.21 38.26 -11.80
N PRO A 48 -17.54 37.11 -11.63
CA PRO A 48 -18.20 35.97 -10.99
C PRO A 48 -18.41 36.25 -9.52
N ASN A 49 -19.55 35.84 -8.98
CA ASN A 49 -19.79 35.92 -7.54
C ASN A 49 -19.01 34.79 -6.83
N SER A 50 -17.89 35.17 -6.23
CA SER A 50 -17.01 34.17 -5.53
C SER A 50 -17.68 33.53 -4.33
N VAL A 51 -18.57 34.25 -3.65
CA VAL A 51 -19.32 33.73 -2.50
C VAL A 51 -20.41 32.75 -2.95
N LEU A 52 -21.08 33.05 -4.07
CA LEU A 52 -22.02 32.11 -4.69
C LEU A 52 -21.27 30.84 -5.16
N ASN A 53 -20.17 31.01 -5.81
CA ASN A 53 -19.35 29.90 -6.26
C ASN A 53 -18.88 29.02 -5.09
N LEU A 54 -18.48 29.63 -3.99
CA LEU A 54 -18.12 28.89 -2.78
C LEU A 54 -19.33 28.20 -2.14
N ALA A 55 -20.49 28.87 -2.10
CA ALA A 55 -21.70 28.29 -1.54
C ALA A 55 -22.22 27.09 -2.36
N ASN A 56 -22.07 27.19 -3.70
CA ASN A 56 -22.44 26.12 -4.62
C ASN A 56 -21.31 25.09 -4.86
N ALA A 57 -20.13 25.32 -4.30
CA ALA A 57 -19.07 24.36 -4.39
C ALA A 57 -19.50 23.06 -3.69
N GLY A 58 -19.64 22.01 -4.47
CA GLY A 58 -20.01 20.70 -3.96
C GLY A 58 -19.03 20.18 -2.89
N TYR A 59 -19.52 19.38 -1.99
CA TYR A 59 -18.67 18.60 -1.11
C TYR A 59 -18.59 17.16 -1.62
N GLU A 60 -17.42 16.58 -1.58
CA GLU A 60 -17.26 15.17 -1.86
C GLU A 60 -17.37 14.38 -0.56
N MET A 61 -18.34 13.47 -0.50
CA MET A 61 -18.44 12.51 0.59
C MET A 61 -17.63 11.26 0.20
N LEU A 62 -16.56 11.01 0.94
CA LEU A 62 -15.78 9.78 0.79
C LEU A 62 -16.20 8.78 1.86
N THR A 63 -16.68 7.64 1.43
CA THR A 63 -17.01 6.53 2.32
C THR A 63 -15.94 5.46 2.15
N THR A 64 -15.20 5.19 3.22
CA THR A 64 -14.20 4.13 3.24
C THR A 64 -14.73 2.93 4.01
N THR A 65 -14.93 1.84 3.33
CA THR A 65 -15.27 0.54 3.92
C THR A 65 -14.03 -0.32 3.99
N ARG A 66 -13.70 -0.77 5.18
CA ARG A 66 -12.57 -1.70 5.40
C ARG A 66 -13.10 -2.98 6.00
N VAL A 67 -12.75 -4.10 5.36
CA VAL A 67 -13.07 -5.45 5.83
C VAL A 67 -11.77 -6.21 5.97
N ASN A 68 -11.48 -6.65 7.19
CA ASN A 68 -10.34 -7.49 7.50
C ASN A 68 -10.87 -8.81 8.05
N THR A 69 -10.49 -9.91 7.46
CA THR A 69 -11.02 -11.23 7.81
C THR A 69 -9.90 -12.25 7.83
N ASP A 70 -9.72 -12.91 8.97
CA ASP A 70 -8.75 -13.96 9.17
C ASP A 70 -9.46 -15.27 9.52
N PHE A 71 -9.13 -16.32 8.81
CA PHE A 71 -9.54 -17.68 9.11
C PHE A 71 -8.30 -18.49 9.45
N VAL A 72 -8.28 -19.05 10.65
CA VAL A 72 -7.19 -19.90 11.11
C VAL A 72 -7.75 -21.28 11.46
N LEU A 73 -7.12 -22.30 10.90
CA LEU A 73 -7.38 -23.69 11.22
C LEU A 73 -6.11 -24.30 11.81
N GLU A 74 -6.21 -24.83 13.02
CA GLU A 74 -5.14 -25.58 13.65
C GLU A 74 -5.61 -26.99 13.96
N GLN A 75 -4.79 -27.97 13.63
CA GLN A 75 -5.09 -29.38 13.84
C GLN A 75 -3.91 -30.09 14.49
N ASP A 76 -4.13 -30.69 15.63
CA ASP A 76 -3.21 -31.67 16.19
C ASP A 76 -3.33 -32.99 15.43
N LEU A 77 -2.24 -33.40 14.82
CA LEU A 77 -2.12 -34.62 14.04
C LEU A 77 -1.37 -35.73 14.82
N SER A 78 -1.27 -35.60 16.14
CA SER A 78 -0.56 -36.57 17.00
C SER A 78 -1.13 -37.98 16.93
N PHE A 79 -2.34 -38.13 16.39
CA PHE A 79 -2.96 -39.43 16.11
C PHE A 79 -2.29 -40.15 14.92
N LEU A 80 -1.65 -39.44 14.00
CA LEU A 80 -0.85 -39.99 12.91
C LEU A 80 0.61 -40.17 13.33
N VAL A 81 1.22 -39.09 13.81
CA VAL A 81 2.60 -39.05 14.30
C VAL A 81 2.67 -38.19 15.54
N LYS A 82 3.13 -38.72 16.65
CA LYS A 82 3.24 -37.99 17.93
C LYS A 82 4.06 -36.72 17.74
N GLY A 83 3.49 -35.59 18.14
CA GLY A 83 4.13 -34.26 18.04
C GLY A 83 3.94 -33.55 16.70
N LEU A 84 3.16 -34.13 15.75
CA LEU A 84 2.82 -33.51 14.48
C LEU A 84 1.65 -32.55 14.63
N ARG A 85 1.77 -31.35 14.05
CA ARG A 85 0.71 -30.33 14.00
C ARG A 85 0.66 -29.70 12.61
N ALA A 86 -0.54 -29.39 12.18
CA ALA A 86 -0.78 -28.63 10.95
C ALA A 86 -1.57 -27.35 11.29
N SER A 87 -1.27 -26.27 10.60
CA SER A 87 -2.07 -25.06 10.63
C SER A 87 -2.23 -24.49 9.23
N ALA A 88 -3.36 -23.85 9.00
CA ALA A 88 -3.66 -23.12 7.78
C ALA A 88 -4.28 -21.78 8.14
N MET A 89 -3.95 -20.75 7.40
CA MET A 89 -4.46 -19.39 7.57
C MET A 89 -4.83 -18.81 6.22
N ILE A 90 -5.97 -18.14 6.16
CA ILE A 90 -6.35 -17.29 5.05
C ILE A 90 -6.73 -15.94 5.64
N SER A 91 -6.07 -14.88 5.19
CA SER A 91 -6.36 -13.50 5.54
C SER A 91 -6.79 -12.74 4.30
N TRP A 92 -7.92 -12.06 4.39
CA TRP A 92 -8.46 -11.23 3.32
C TRP A 92 -8.76 -9.85 3.83
N ASP A 93 -7.99 -8.87 3.34
CA ASP A 93 -8.16 -7.47 3.64
C ASP A 93 -8.64 -6.73 2.40
N ASN A 94 -9.72 -6.00 2.55
CA ASN A 94 -10.27 -5.17 1.49
C ASN A 94 -10.54 -3.75 2.01
N VAL A 95 -10.03 -2.78 1.29
CA VAL A 95 -10.35 -1.36 1.50
C VAL A 95 -11.06 -0.87 0.24
N PHE A 96 -12.31 -0.50 0.38
CA PHE A 96 -13.14 0.00 -0.70
C PHE A 96 -13.51 1.46 -0.42
N VAL A 97 -13.25 2.35 -1.38
CA VAL A 97 -13.50 3.77 -1.24
C VAL A 97 -14.50 4.23 -2.31
N GLU A 98 -15.62 4.76 -1.87
CA GLU A 98 -16.65 5.36 -2.71
C GLU A 98 -16.69 6.86 -2.49
N ALA A 99 -16.94 7.59 -3.56
CA ALA A 99 -17.12 9.03 -3.55
C ALA A 99 -18.45 9.44 -4.15
N GLY A 100 -19.05 10.51 -3.67
CA GLY A 100 -20.20 11.16 -4.29
C GLY A 100 -21.53 10.42 -4.18
N ARG A 101 -21.64 9.38 -3.34
CA ARG A 101 -22.91 8.68 -3.12
C ARG A 101 -23.84 9.53 -2.27
N GLY A 102 -25.06 9.72 -2.73
CA GLY A 102 -26.09 10.39 -1.92
C GLY A 102 -27.08 11.24 -2.70
N VAL A 103 -27.72 12.16 -2.00
CA VAL A 103 -28.58 13.14 -2.60
C VAL A 103 -27.75 14.35 -3.02
N ASN A 104 -27.83 14.71 -4.28
CA ASN A 104 -27.19 15.90 -4.80
C ASN A 104 -28.23 17.03 -4.87
N ASP A 105 -28.10 17.98 -3.96
CA ASP A 105 -28.96 19.17 -3.86
C ASP A 105 -28.30 20.43 -4.47
N LEU A 106 -27.16 20.29 -5.12
CA LEU A 106 -26.34 21.41 -5.60
C LEU A 106 -26.63 21.80 -7.05
N ASN A 107 -27.31 20.96 -7.81
CA ASN A 107 -27.69 21.21 -9.22
C ASN A 107 -28.98 22.02 -9.38
N HIS A 108 -29.26 22.91 -8.46
CA HIS A 108 -30.42 23.76 -8.57
C HIS A 108 -30.04 25.14 -9.10
N GLY A 109 -30.86 25.64 -10.00
CA GLY A 109 -30.67 26.97 -10.55
C GLY A 109 -30.86 28.03 -9.45
N THR A 110 -29.72 28.42 -8.86
CA THR A 110 -29.72 29.45 -7.82
C THR A 110 -30.23 30.76 -8.41
N GLN A 111 -31.19 31.39 -7.75
CA GLN A 111 -31.65 32.68 -8.20
C GLN A 111 -30.64 33.77 -7.94
N THR A 112 -30.25 34.45 -9.00
CA THR A 112 -29.36 35.60 -8.95
C THR A 112 -30.09 36.84 -9.42
N LYS A 113 -29.78 38.01 -8.84
CA LYS A 113 -30.30 39.29 -9.31
C LYS A 113 -29.20 40.33 -9.48
N TRP A 114 -29.45 41.25 -10.39
CA TRP A 114 -28.65 42.44 -10.60
C TRP A 114 -29.56 43.68 -10.52
N ILE A 115 -29.14 44.70 -9.84
CA ILE A 115 -29.83 45.96 -9.73
C ILE A 115 -29.09 46.97 -10.62
N ASP A 116 -29.83 47.56 -11.54
CA ASP A 116 -29.30 48.63 -12.38
C ASP A 116 -28.98 49.85 -11.49
N PRO A 117 -27.74 50.31 -11.44
CA PRO A 117 -27.37 51.43 -10.57
C PRO A 117 -27.92 52.76 -11.01
N GLU A 118 -28.29 52.92 -12.30
CA GLU A 118 -28.85 54.19 -12.82
C GLU A 118 -30.36 54.26 -12.68
N THR A 119 -31.07 53.17 -12.92
CA THR A 119 -32.53 53.12 -12.93
C THR A 119 -33.14 52.52 -11.67
N GLY A 120 -32.35 51.74 -10.93
CA GLY A 120 -32.85 50.95 -9.80
C GLY A 120 -33.69 49.73 -10.20
N GLU A 121 -33.76 49.43 -11.50
CA GLU A 121 -34.50 48.28 -11.99
C GLU A 121 -33.84 46.95 -11.56
N VAL A 122 -34.66 46.01 -11.13
CA VAL A 122 -34.20 44.69 -10.70
C VAL A 122 -34.33 43.67 -11.82
N HIS A 123 -33.23 43.04 -12.15
CA HIS A 123 -33.17 41.99 -13.15
C HIS A 123 -32.79 40.64 -12.52
N TYR A 124 -33.48 39.58 -12.90
CA TYR A 124 -33.20 38.23 -12.43
C TYR A 124 -32.63 37.37 -13.56
N SER A 125 -31.70 36.49 -13.23
CA SER A 125 -31.11 35.54 -14.21
C SER A 125 -32.06 34.37 -14.51
N ASN A 126 -32.83 33.94 -13.55
CA ASN A 126 -33.79 32.85 -13.66
C ASN A 126 -35.18 33.37 -13.27
N ALA A 127 -36.22 32.82 -13.89
CA ALA A 127 -37.58 33.11 -13.50
C ALA A 127 -37.84 32.66 -12.05
N GLN A 128 -38.44 33.52 -11.24
CA GLN A 128 -38.90 33.09 -9.93
C GLN A 128 -40.05 32.09 -10.13
N THR A 129 -39.93 30.95 -9.48
CA THR A 129 -41.03 29.97 -9.44
C THR A 129 -41.75 30.11 -8.11
N ASP A 130 -43.05 30.36 -8.19
CA ASP A 130 -43.92 30.50 -7.01
C ASP A 130 -44.38 29.14 -6.45
N SER A 131 -43.76 28.06 -6.82
CA SER A 131 -44.22 26.76 -6.36
C SER A 131 -43.81 26.50 -4.90
N LYS A 132 -44.82 26.44 -4.05
CA LYS A 132 -44.64 26.05 -2.64
C LYS A 132 -44.82 24.56 -2.51
N THR A 133 -43.76 23.85 -2.32
CA THR A 133 -43.79 22.39 -2.25
C THR A 133 -44.23 21.85 -0.89
N GLY A 134 -44.35 22.68 0.13
CA GLY A 134 -44.71 22.26 1.49
C GLY A 134 -43.65 21.48 2.23
N LEU A 135 -42.49 21.29 1.63
CA LEU A 135 -41.28 20.72 2.22
C LEU A 135 -40.28 21.86 2.40
N ASP A 136 -39.35 21.76 3.34
CA ASP A 136 -38.30 22.77 3.60
C ASP A 136 -37.27 22.84 2.47
N PHE A 137 -37.67 22.63 1.24
CA PHE A 137 -36.83 22.74 0.06
C PHE A 137 -36.97 24.10 -0.58
N GLN A 138 -35.87 24.63 -1.11
CA GLN A 138 -35.95 25.85 -1.90
C GLN A 138 -36.72 25.57 -3.19
N GLU A 139 -37.59 26.51 -3.54
CA GLU A 139 -38.38 26.43 -4.76
C GLU A 139 -37.50 26.40 -6.01
N GLY A 140 -37.88 25.60 -6.97
CA GLY A 140 -37.13 25.44 -8.23
C GLY A 140 -35.89 24.53 -8.18
N ILE A 141 -35.66 23.90 -7.03
CA ILE A 141 -34.54 22.94 -6.90
C ILE A 141 -34.98 21.57 -7.43
N LEU A 142 -34.20 21.04 -8.35
CA LEU A 142 -34.30 19.65 -8.80
C LEU A 142 -33.41 18.77 -7.95
N TRP A 143 -34.04 17.96 -7.12
CA TRP A 143 -33.33 16.92 -6.37
C TRP A 143 -32.89 15.80 -7.30
N SER A 144 -31.66 15.39 -7.14
CA SER A 144 -31.12 14.22 -7.82
C SER A 144 -30.34 13.33 -6.85
N THR A 145 -30.35 12.04 -7.12
CA THR A 145 -29.50 11.11 -6.41
C THR A 145 -28.27 10.83 -7.26
N ALA A 146 -27.10 10.93 -6.67
CA ALA A 146 -25.87 10.55 -7.30
C ALA A 146 -25.52 9.10 -6.93
N GLY A 147 -25.24 8.29 -7.93
CA GLY A 147 -24.58 7.01 -7.73
C GLY A 147 -23.14 7.25 -7.26
N GLY A 148 -22.67 6.41 -6.32
CA GLY A 148 -21.28 6.47 -5.90
C GLY A 148 -20.33 6.09 -7.04
N ALA A 149 -19.18 6.75 -7.11
CA ALA A 149 -18.06 6.36 -7.96
C ALA A 149 -16.99 5.70 -7.10
N VAL A 150 -16.43 4.59 -7.57
CA VAL A 150 -15.31 3.95 -6.90
C VAL A 150 -14.06 4.80 -7.07
N ARG A 151 -13.39 5.11 -5.98
CA ARG A 151 -12.05 5.72 -6.01
C ARG A 151 -11.02 4.64 -6.20
N ASP A 152 -10.78 4.29 -7.46
CA ASP A 152 -9.97 3.15 -7.88
C ASP A 152 -8.61 3.10 -7.17
N TRP A 153 -7.83 4.16 -7.27
CA TRP A 153 -6.49 4.26 -6.67
C TRP A 153 -6.43 4.23 -5.14
N SER A 154 -7.58 4.35 -4.48
CA SER A 154 -7.70 4.24 -3.02
C SER A 154 -8.19 2.86 -2.57
N THR A 155 -8.66 2.05 -3.51
CA THR A 155 -9.14 0.69 -3.25
C THR A 155 -7.96 -0.26 -3.14
N GLN A 156 -7.92 -1.07 -2.09
CA GLN A 156 -6.85 -2.05 -1.86
C GLN A 156 -7.45 -3.42 -1.60
N ARG A 157 -6.82 -4.44 -2.14
CA ARG A 157 -7.17 -5.84 -1.95
C ARG A 157 -5.91 -6.61 -1.62
N ASN A 158 -5.90 -7.27 -0.46
CA ASN A 158 -4.81 -8.13 -0.04
C ASN A 158 -5.39 -9.49 0.28
N LEU A 159 -4.82 -10.52 -0.30
CA LEU A 159 -5.10 -11.90 0.01
C LEU A 159 -3.79 -12.54 0.45
N PHE A 160 -3.80 -13.12 1.63
CA PHE A 160 -2.69 -13.90 2.16
C PHE A 160 -3.20 -15.28 2.56
N TYR A 161 -2.47 -16.31 2.20
CA TYR A 161 -2.74 -17.65 2.69
C TYR A 161 -1.45 -18.38 3.00
N GLN A 162 -1.51 -19.17 4.06
CA GLN A 162 -0.40 -19.90 4.61
C GLN A 162 -0.82 -21.31 5.00
N GLY A 163 0.05 -22.24 4.73
CA GLY A 163 -0.01 -23.59 5.27
C GLY A 163 1.29 -23.91 6.02
N GLN A 164 1.18 -24.52 7.18
CA GLN A 164 2.33 -24.90 7.98
C GLN A 164 2.15 -26.33 8.51
N LEU A 165 3.22 -27.09 8.44
CA LEU A 165 3.34 -28.38 9.06
C LEU A 165 4.55 -28.35 10.00
N SER A 166 4.35 -28.73 11.25
CA SER A 166 5.40 -28.76 12.26
C SER A 166 5.38 -30.09 13.00
N TRP A 167 6.57 -30.56 13.31
CA TRP A 167 6.78 -31.76 14.09
C TRP A 167 7.86 -31.53 15.13
N SER A 168 7.68 -32.11 16.32
CA SER A 168 8.71 -32.12 17.35
C SER A 168 8.67 -33.45 18.11
N GLY A 169 9.86 -33.97 18.42
CA GLY A 169 10.01 -35.22 19.13
C GLY A 169 11.22 -35.20 20.06
N LYS A 170 11.05 -35.82 21.23
CA LYS A 170 12.13 -36.02 22.21
C LYS A 170 12.40 -37.50 22.40
N PHE A 171 13.67 -37.90 22.19
CA PHE A 171 14.14 -39.29 22.26
C PHE A 171 15.34 -39.39 23.21
N GLY A 172 15.05 -39.58 24.49
CA GLY A 172 16.08 -39.52 25.51
C GLY A 172 16.71 -38.14 25.62
N ASP A 173 18.02 -38.03 25.36
CA ASP A 173 18.76 -36.76 25.32
C ASP A 173 18.70 -36.04 23.98
N HIS A 174 18.00 -36.60 22.99
CA HIS A 174 17.88 -36.02 21.66
C HIS A 174 16.54 -35.27 21.52
N ASP A 175 16.60 -34.00 21.23
CA ASP A 175 15.43 -33.18 20.84
C ASP A 175 15.55 -32.83 19.37
N VAL A 176 14.50 -33.13 18.61
CA VAL A 176 14.43 -32.88 17.17
C VAL A 176 13.16 -32.12 16.84
N SER A 177 13.26 -31.11 15.98
CA SER A 177 12.08 -30.49 15.41
C SER A 177 12.26 -30.21 13.91
N ALA A 178 11.16 -30.22 13.20
CA ALA A 178 11.09 -29.86 11.80
C ALA A 178 9.83 -29.05 11.53
N MET A 179 9.92 -28.06 10.64
CA MET A 179 8.80 -27.23 10.23
C MET A 179 8.93 -26.92 8.73
N GLY A 180 7.81 -27.00 8.03
CA GLY A 180 7.66 -26.49 6.67
C GLY A 180 6.52 -25.50 6.63
N VAL A 181 6.72 -24.38 5.94
CA VAL A 181 5.74 -23.32 5.75
C VAL A 181 5.66 -22.99 4.28
N PHE A 182 4.46 -22.88 3.77
CA PHE A 182 4.16 -22.29 2.48
C PHE A 182 3.31 -21.06 2.72
N ASN A 183 3.64 -19.94 2.09
CA ASN A 183 2.75 -18.79 2.07
C ASN A 183 2.73 -18.14 0.69
N ARG A 184 1.61 -17.47 0.42
CA ARG A 184 1.45 -16.66 -0.78
C ARG A 184 0.67 -15.41 -0.46
N THR A 185 1.15 -14.30 -1.01
CA THR A 185 0.54 -12.98 -0.89
C THR A 185 0.16 -12.47 -2.26
N GLU A 186 -1.08 -11.98 -2.37
CA GLU A 186 -1.57 -11.24 -3.53
C GLU A 186 -2.02 -9.86 -3.04
N ARG A 187 -1.48 -8.82 -3.62
CA ARG A 187 -1.83 -7.44 -3.28
C ARG A 187 -2.09 -6.62 -4.52
N SER A 188 -3.15 -5.83 -4.52
CA SER A 188 -3.42 -4.86 -5.58
C SER A 188 -3.99 -3.56 -5.00
N THR A 189 -3.66 -2.45 -5.64
CA THR A 189 -4.23 -1.13 -5.38
C THR A 189 -4.91 -0.67 -6.66
N GLY A 190 -6.21 -0.42 -6.58
CA GLY A 190 -7.00 -0.03 -7.74
C GLY A 190 -6.93 -1.05 -8.88
N SER A 191 -6.75 -0.53 -10.08
CA SER A 191 -6.68 -1.30 -11.34
C SER A 191 -5.27 -1.69 -11.75
N GLU A 192 -4.30 -1.63 -10.84
CA GLU A 192 -2.95 -2.10 -11.14
C GLU A 192 -2.88 -3.63 -11.31
N PHE A 193 -1.85 -4.11 -11.99
CA PHE A 193 -1.53 -5.52 -11.98
C PHE A 193 -1.21 -5.99 -10.57
N PRO A 194 -1.85 -7.07 -10.08
CA PRO A 194 -1.60 -7.56 -8.74
C PRO A 194 -0.13 -7.88 -8.50
N HIS A 195 0.32 -7.66 -7.30
CA HIS A 195 1.63 -8.09 -6.81
C HIS A 195 1.52 -9.49 -6.23
N TYR A 196 2.41 -10.36 -6.65
CA TYR A 196 2.47 -11.74 -6.19
C TYR A 196 3.81 -12.03 -5.53
N ARG A 197 3.71 -12.70 -4.39
CA ARG A 197 4.87 -13.28 -3.71
C ARG A 197 4.51 -14.66 -3.20
N GLU A 198 5.41 -15.60 -3.38
CA GLU A 198 5.25 -16.97 -2.91
C GLU A 198 6.54 -17.41 -2.21
N ASP A 199 6.41 -17.89 -0.98
CA ASP A 199 7.55 -18.28 -0.18
C ASP A 199 7.32 -19.67 0.42
N TRP A 200 8.34 -20.53 0.31
CA TRP A 200 8.46 -21.80 0.96
C TRP A 200 9.58 -21.72 1.96
N ALA A 201 9.31 -21.97 3.22
CA ALA A 201 10.32 -21.96 4.26
C ALA A 201 10.34 -23.30 4.99
N PHE A 202 11.53 -23.76 5.35
CA PHE A 202 11.70 -24.97 6.14
C PHE A 202 12.79 -24.77 7.17
N ARG A 203 12.59 -25.39 8.32
CA ARG A 203 13.51 -25.35 9.44
C ARG A 203 13.61 -26.74 10.04
N ALA A 204 14.82 -27.15 10.34
CA ALA A 204 15.10 -28.33 11.12
C ALA A 204 16.07 -27.98 12.25
N THR A 205 15.75 -28.45 13.46
CA THR A 205 16.60 -28.26 14.62
C THR A 205 16.90 -29.59 15.29
N TYR A 206 18.09 -29.70 15.84
CA TYR A 206 18.51 -30.84 16.63
C TYR A 206 19.31 -30.36 17.83
N SER A 207 19.03 -30.91 18.99
CA SER A 207 19.88 -30.73 20.16
C SER A 207 20.15 -32.05 20.88
N TYR A 208 21.33 -32.15 21.44
CA TYR A 208 21.74 -33.33 22.20
C TYR A 208 22.18 -32.93 23.60
N GLY A 209 21.48 -33.43 24.60
CA GLY A 209 21.80 -33.27 26.02
C GLY A 209 21.94 -31.79 26.43
N ASN A 210 21.27 -30.87 25.81
CA ASN A 210 21.42 -29.41 25.98
C ASN A 210 22.86 -28.89 25.80
N ARG A 211 23.70 -29.65 25.10
CA ARG A 211 25.13 -29.33 24.90
C ARG A 211 25.45 -28.95 23.46
N TYR A 212 24.91 -29.69 22.52
CA TYR A 212 25.16 -29.50 21.09
C TYR A 212 23.86 -29.10 20.41
N PHE A 213 23.93 -28.08 19.61
CA PHE A 213 22.78 -27.54 18.87
C PHE A 213 23.15 -27.44 17.40
N LEU A 214 22.26 -27.91 16.56
CA LEU A 214 22.33 -27.81 15.11
C LEU A 214 21.01 -27.26 14.62
N GLU A 215 21.09 -26.29 13.73
CA GLU A 215 19.93 -25.72 13.04
C GLU A 215 20.23 -25.61 11.56
N TYR A 216 19.25 -25.95 10.76
CA TYR A 216 19.24 -25.72 9.33
C TYR A 216 17.93 -25.02 8.94
N ASN A 217 18.03 -23.95 8.15
CA ASN A 217 16.90 -23.25 7.58
C ASN A 217 17.10 -23.12 6.07
N GLY A 218 16.02 -23.23 5.32
CA GLY A 218 15.98 -22.91 3.92
C GLY A 218 14.75 -22.09 3.60
N ALA A 219 14.90 -21.19 2.62
CA ALA A 219 13.83 -20.37 2.10
C ALA A 219 13.89 -20.40 0.57
N TYR A 220 12.84 -20.93 -0.05
CA TYR A 220 12.66 -20.90 -1.50
C TYR A 220 11.62 -19.84 -1.82
N ASN A 221 12.11 -18.65 -2.17
CA ASN A 221 11.32 -17.43 -2.29
C ASN A 221 11.06 -17.12 -3.75
N GLY A 222 9.81 -16.75 -4.07
CA GLY A 222 9.38 -16.34 -5.39
C GLY A 222 8.84 -14.92 -5.43
N SER A 223 9.38 -14.08 -6.32
CA SER A 223 8.95 -12.71 -6.54
C SER A 223 8.55 -12.48 -8.00
N GLU A 224 7.41 -11.87 -8.21
CA GLU A 224 6.90 -11.52 -9.55
C GLU A 224 7.73 -10.44 -10.25
N LYS A 225 8.64 -9.81 -9.54
CA LYS A 225 9.52 -8.77 -10.08
C LYS A 225 10.56 -9.30 -11.05
N PHE A 226 10.86 -10.61 -10.97
CA PHE A 226 11.84 -11.28 -11.83
C PHE A 226 11.18 -12.05 -12.98
N SER A 227 11.96 -12.31 -14.01
CA SER A 227 11.55 -13.18 -15.11
C SER A 227 11.21 -14.60 -14.62
N PRO A 228 10.44 -15.40 -15.35
CA PRO A 228 10.10 -16.76 -14.94
C PRO A 228 11.30 -17.61 -14.57
N ASP A 229 12.45 -17.42 -15.24
CA ASP A 229 13.66 -18.22 -15.03
C ASP A 229 14.41 -17.86 -13.72
N TYR A 230 14.27 -16.62 -13.24
CA TYR A 230 14.92 -16.12 -12.03
C TYR A 230 13.93 -15.77 -10.91
N ARG A 231 12.67 -16.16 -11.08
CA ARG A 231 11.59 -15.82 -10.15
C ARG A 231 11.78 -16.42 -8.78
N PHE A 232 12.25 -17.66 -8.73
CA PHE A 232 12.44 -18.41 -7.50
C PHE A 232 13.91 -18.63 -7.22
N GLU A 233 14.33 -18.38 -5.97
CA GLU A 233 15.69 -18.61 -5.52
C GLU A 233 15.70 -19.28 -4.15
N LEU A 234 16.68 -20.17 -3.93
CA LEU A 234 16.84 -20.94 -2.71
C LEU A 234 17.96 -20.35 -1.85
N PHE A 235 17.60 -19.88 -0.68
CA PHE A 235 18.51 -19.34 0.32
C PHE A 235 18.65 -20.33 1.47
N ASN A 236 19.88 -20.73 1.79
CA ASN A 236 20.17 -21.69 2.83
C ASN A 236 20.90 -21.05 3.99
N SER A 237 20.59 -21.48 5.21
CA SER A 237 21.34 -21.09 6.39
C SER A 237 21.51 -22.25 7.38
N GLY A 238 22.58 -22.21 8.09
CA GLY A 238 22.89 -23.19 9.13
C GLY A 238 23.52 -22.55 10.35
N ALA A 239 23.26 -23.14 11.51
CA ALA A 239 23.86 -22.71 12.76
C ALA A 239 24.29 -23.90 13.60
N LEU A 240 25.39 -23.70 14.29
CA LEU A 240 25.96 -24.64 15.27
C LEU A 240 26.07 -23.93 16.61
N GLY A 241 25.77 -24.63 17.69
CA GLY A 241 25.95 -24.16 19.05
C GLY A 241 26.54 -25.22 19.93
N TRP A 242 27.47 -24.82 20.78
CA TRP A 242 28.07 -25.68 21.77
C TRP A 242 28.03 -25.01 23.15
N MET A 243 27.31 -25.64 24.08
CA MET A 243 27.25 -25.24 25.48
C MET A 243 28.40 -25.85 26.23
N ILE A 244 29.57 -25.19 26.25
CA ILE A 244 30.79 -25.67 26.87
C ILE A 244 30.63 -25.87 28.36
N SER A 245 29.84 -24.98 29.02
CA SER A 245 29.61 -25.07 30.46
C SER A 245 28.85 -26.34 30.87
N GLU A 246 28.18 -27.05 29.95
CA GLU A 246 27.51 -28.33 30.24
C GLU A 246 28.43 -29.56 30.08
N GLU A 247 29.66 -29.37 29.64
CA GLU A 247 30.59 -30.46 29.48
C GLU A 247 31.13 -30.96 30.80
N LYS A 248 31.47 -32.27 30.84
CA LYS A 248 31.98 -32.90 32.07
C LYS A 248 33.31 -32.29 32.52
N PHE A 249 34.17 -31.92 31.61
CA PHE A 249 35.46 -31.30 31.92
C PHE A 249 35.33 -29.89 32.47
N PHE A 250 34.21 -29.22 32.22
CA PHE A 250 33.97 -27.84 32.65
C PHE A 250 33.44 -27.73 34.10
N LYS A 251 33.00 -28.86 34.68
CA LYS A 251 32.41 -28.89 36.03
C LYS A 251 33.22 -28.15 37.11
N PRO A 252 34.56 -28.20 37.17
CA PRO A 252 35.33 -27.47 38.17
C PRO A 252 35.21 -25.95 38.06
N LEU A 253 35.00 -25.43 36.81
CA LEU A 253 34.89 -24.02 36.51
C LEU A 253 33.49 -23.43 36.75
N ARG A 254 32.47 -24.26 36.93
CA ARG A 254 31.08 -23.82 37.20
C ARG A 254 30.90 -22.98 38.47
N LYS A 255 31.91 -23.00 39.39
CA LYS A 255 31.92 -22.11 40.56
C LYS A 255 32.05 -20.63 40.19
N TRP A 256 32.59 -20.34 38.99
CA TRP A 256 32.89 -19.01 38.54
C TRP A 256 32.16 -18.64 37.22
N VAL A 257 31.90 -19.66 36.40
CA VAL A 257 31.31 -19.53 35.07
C VAL A 257 30.02 -20.33 35.02
N ASP A 258 28.89 -19.63 35.07
CA ASP A 258 27.56 -20.22 35.05
C ASP A 258 27.18 -20.73 33.68
N MET A 259 27.54 -19.96 32.65
CA MET A 259 27.27 -20.27 31.24
C MET A 259 28.44 -19.85 30.35
N LEU A 260 28.81 -20.75 29.46
CA LEU A 260 29.68 -20.47 28.33
C LEU A 260 29.19 -21.24 27.13
N LYS A 261 28.74 -20.50 26.11
CA LYS A 261 28.22 -21.05 24.86
C LYS A 261 28.94 -20.40 23.70
N VAL A 262 29.41 -21.20 22.76
CA VAL A 262 29.92 -20.74 21.47
C VAL A 262 28.92 -21.09 20.42
N ARG A 263 28.69 -20.16 19.50
CA ARG A 263 27.79 -20.34 18.35
C ARG A 263 28.41 -19.81 17.06
N TYR A 264 28.09 -20.48 15.99
CA TYR A 264 28.45 -20.06 14.64
C TYR A 264 27.23 -20.19 13.75
N SER A 265 26.99 -19.20 12.92
CA SER A 265 25.99 -19.27 11.88
C SER A 265 26.50 -18.75 10.55
N ILE A 266 26.00 -19.36 9.49
CA ILE A 266 26.26 -18.97 8.11
C ILE A 266 24.93 -19.05 7.36
N GLY A 267 24.63 -18.06 6.54
CA GLY A 267 23.39 -18.07 5.76
C GLY A 267 23.40 -17.07 4.63
N GLU A 268 22.63 -17.39 3.62
CA GLU A 268 22.32 -16.53 2.49
C GLU A 268 20.97 -15.87 2.70
N VAL A 269 20.89 -14.59 2.32
CA VAL A 269 19.66 -13.80 2.33
C VAL A 269 19.51 -13.16 0.96
N GLY A 270 18.33 -13.32 0.36
CA GLY A 270 17.96 -12.67 -0.89
C GLY A 270 17.25 -11.34 -0.67
N ASP A 271 17.48 -10.39 -1.57
CA ASP A 271 16.75 -9.13 -1.64
C ASP A 271 16.11 -8.99 -3.04
N ASP A 272 14.82 -8.70 -3.08
CA ASP A 272 14.05 -8.41 -4.28
C ASP A 272 13.65 -6.94 -4.40
N ASN A 273 14.31 -6.05 -3.67
CA ASN A 273 13.98 -4.63 -3.63
C ASN A 273 14.45 -3.89 -4.89
N LEU A 274 13.83 -4.22 -6.01
CA LEU A 274 13.99 -3.49 -7.26
C LEU A 274 13.09 -2.24 -7.24
N GLY A 275 13.65 -1.08 -7.54
CA GLY A 275 12.90 0.17 -7.58
C GLY A 275 11.82 0.23 -8.68
N ILE A 276 11.91 -0.64 -9.70
CA ILE A 276 11.04 -0.69 -10.87
C ILE A 276 10.48 -2.09 -11.02
N ARG A 277 9.18 -2.17 -11.28
CA ARG A 277 8.46 -3.40 -11.61
C ARG A 277 8.69 -3.77 -13.08
N PHE A 278 8.72 -5.06 -13.40
CA PHE A 278 8.88 -5.59 -14.77
C PHE A 278 10.18 -5.14 -15.46
N LEU A 279 11.26 -4.94 -14.68
CA LEU A 279 12.55 -4.53 -15.22
C LEU A 279 13.12 -5.56 -16.22
N TYR A 280 12.69 -6.82 -16.13
CA TYR A 280 13.09 -7.88 -17.07
C TYR A 280 12.46 -7.74 -18.46
N ALA A 281 11.39 -6.94 -18.60
CA ALA A 281 10.64 -6.79 -19.85
C ALA A 281 10.85 -5.40 -20.45
N THR A 282 11.12 -5.35 -21.74
CA THR A 282 11.17 -4.08 -22.49
C THR A 282 9.79 -3.42 -22.48
N GLN A 283 9.74 -2.17 -22.06
CA GLN A 283 8.53 -1.36 -22.02
C GLN A 283 8.51 -0.37 -23.19
N TRP A 284 7.37 -0.30 -23.85
CA TRP A 284 7.15 0.58 -24.98
C TRP A 284 6.19 1.71 -24.61
N ALA A 285 6.57 2.93 -24.92
CA ALA A 285 5.71 4.10 -24.75
C ALA A 285 5.16 4.60 -26.08
N TYR A 286 3.94 5.11 -26.03
CA TYR A 286 3.35 5.79 -27.16
C TYR A 286 4.16 7.03 -27.52
N GLY A 287 4.68 7.08 -28.73
CA GLY A 287 5.51 8.19 -29.22
C GLY A 287 4.71 9.33 -29.87
N GLY A 288 3.41 9.13 -30.06
CA GLY A 288 2.54 10.09 -30.73
C GLY A 288 2.14 9.72 -32.15
N LYS A 289 1.59 10.66 -32.84
CA LYS A 289 1.29 10.53 -34.28
C LYS A 289 2.54 10.76 -35.10
N SER A 290 2.75 9.94 -36.12
CA SER A 290 3.85 10.06 -37.05
C SER A 290 3.56 11.15 -38.09
N PHE A 291 4.59 11.88 -38.49
CA PHE A 291 4.46 13.01 -39.42
C PHE A 291 4.82 12.62 -40.85
N HIS A 292 4.19 11.65 -41.42
CA HIS A 292 4.47 11.17 -42.79
C HIS A 292 4.10 12.19 -43.91
N GLY A 293 4.75 13.34 -43.90
CA GLY A 293 4.50 14.39 -44.89
C GLY A 293 3.18 15.14 -44.75
N LEU A 294 2.43 14.90 -43.70
CA LEU A 294 1.19 15.63 -43.41
C LEU A 294 1.51 16.93 -42.65
N ASN A 295 0.79 17.99 -42.97
CA ASN A 295 0.99 19.29 -42.35
C ASN A 295 0.57 19.30 -40.86
N ASN A 296 -0.27 18.37 -40.45
CA ASN A 296 -0.79 18.27 -39.12
C ASN A 296 -0.60 16.84 -38.58
N ARG A 297 0.13 16.71 -37.44
CA ARG A 297 0.34 15.41 -36.80
C ARG A 297 -0.94 14.79 -36.25
N THR A 298 -1.90 15.60 -35.83
CA THR A 298 -3.16 15.11 -35.26
C THR A 298 -4.02 14.39 -36.27
N GLU A 299 -3.87 14.71 -37.58
CA GLU A 299 -4.62 14.10 -38.67
C GLU A 299 -3.96 12.83 -39.23
N SER A 300 -2.71 12.57 -38.83
CA SER A 300 -2.02 11.36 -39.29
C SER A 300 -2.70 10.10 -38.76
N PRO A 301 -3.03 9.12 -39.60
CA PRO A 301 -3.54 7.82 -39.13
C PRO A 301 -2.46 6.96 -38.50
N TYR A 302 -1.18 7.31 -38.72
CA TYR A 302 -0.06 6.50 -38.26
C TYR A 302 0.36 6.88 -36.84
N THR A 303 0.65 5.87 -36.03
CA THR A 303 1.19 6.00 -34.69
C THR A 303 2.57 5.35 -34.65
N TRP A 304 3.40 5.79 -33.70
CA TRP A 304 4.67 5.14 -33.45
C TRP A 304 4.87 4.92 -31.95
N TYR A 305 5.67 3.94 -31.64
CA TYR A 305 6.06 3.59 -30.28
C TYR A 305 7.56 3.64 -30.18
N LYS A 306 8.06 3.99 -29.01
CA LYS A 306 9.48 3.98 -28.68
C LYS A 306 9.73 3.12 -27.45
N GLU A 307 10.89 2.52 -27.38
CA GLU A 307 11.33 1.88 -26.15
C GLU A 307 11.44 2.95 -25.04
N ALA A 308 10.66 2.78 -23.99
CA ALA A 308 10.71 3.63 -22.79
C ALA A 308 11.77 3.12 -21.82
N THR A 309 11.85 1.80 -21.69
CA THR A 309 12.84 1.11 -20.85
C THR A 309 13.27 -0.16 -21.57
N VAL A 310 14.56 -0.36 -21.73
CA VAL A 310 15.11 -1.62 -22.25
C VAL A 310 15.06 -2.64 -21.12
N GLY A 311 14.38 -3.76 -21.33
CA GLY A 311 14.31 -4.84 -20.37
C GLY A 311 15.64 -5.56 -20.20
N ASN A 312 15.93 -5.95 -18.98
CA ASN A 312 17.05 -6.84 -18.67
C ASN A 312 16.51 -8.20 -18.22
N PRO A 313 16.49 -9.24 -19.10
CA PRO A 313 15.93 -10.54 -18.74
C PRO A 313 16.75 -11.27 -17.67
N ASP A 314 18.01 -10.89 -17.46
CA ASP A 314 18.93 -11.52 -16.51
C ASP A 314 18.86 -10.91 -15.11
N VAL A 315 17.92 -10.02 -14.86
CA VAL A 315 17.68 -9.50 -13.51
C VAL A 315 17.26 -10.62 -12.57
N HIS A 316 18.01 -10.78 -11.50
CA HIS A 316 17.83 -11.83 -10.50
C HIS A 316 18.01 -11.27 -9.08
N TRP A 317 17.87 -12.12 -8.07
CA TRP A 317 17.96 -11.76 -6.66
C TRP A 317 19.35 -11.21 -6.30
N GLU A 318 19.39 -10.12 -5.56
CA GLU A 318 20.61 -9.72 -4.85
C GLU A 318 20.81 -10.66 -3.68
N THR A 319 22.05 -11.07 -3.43
CA THR A 319 22.36 -12.03 -2.37
C THR A 319 23.33 -11.45 -1.35
N ALA A 320 23.14 -11.81 -0.10
CA ALA A 320 24.03 -11.46 1.00
C ALA A 320 24.40 -12.74 1.77
N LEU A 321 25.65 -13.15 1.71
CA LEU A 321 26.21 -14.18 2.57
C LEU A 321 26.62 -13.55 3.90
N LYS A 322 25.99 -14.02 4.98
CA LYS A 322 26.21 -13.54 6.34
C LYS A 322 26.81 -14.62 7.18
N GLN A 323 27.86 -14.29 7.92
CA GLN A 323 28.51 -15.18 8.88
C GLN A 323 28.59 -14.50 10.23
N ASN A 324 28.34 -15.24 11.28
CA ASN A 324 28.40 -14.74 12.65
C ASN A 324 29.01 -15.80 13.58
N ILE A 325 30.00 -15.39 14.37
CA ILE A 325 30.54 -16.15 15.49
C ILE A 325 30.15 -15.40 16.78
N GLY A 326 29.50 -16.09 17.69
CA GLY A 326 29.08 -15.55 18.98
C GLY A 326 29.60 -16.37 20.16
N VAL A 327 29.91 -15.67 21.24
CA VAL A 327 30.23 -16.26 22.54
C VAL A 327 29.30 -15.65 23.57
N ASP A 328 28.44 -16.49 24.17
CA ASP A 328 27.55 -16.10 25.24
C ASP A 328 28.15 -16.56 26.57
N TYR A 329 28.18 -15.68 27.56
CA TYR A 329 28.79 -15.96 28.85
C TYR A 329 27.97 -15.42 30.02
N ALA A 330 28.08 -16.11 31.14
CA ALA A 330 27.61 -15.64 32.44
C ALA A 330 28.59 -16.11 33.53
N PHE A 331 28.91 -15.21 34.44
CA PHE A 331 29.85 -15.43 35.54
C PHE A 331 29.26 -14.99 36.88
N PHE A 332 29.69 -15.65 37.96
CA PHE A 332 29.40 -15.27 39.34
C PHE A 332 27.89 -15.19 39.65
N ASP A 333 27.18 -16.28 39.47
CA ASP A 333 25.72 -16.40 39.66
C ASP A 333 24.94 -15.34 38.84
N GLY A 334 25.40 -15.07 37.61
CA GLY A 334 24.77 -14.11 36.70
C GLY A 334 25.10 -12.64 36.94
N LEU A 335 26.05 -12.35 37.88
CA LEU A 335 26.46 -10.97 38.16
C LEU A 335 27.03 -10.26 36.89
N LEU A 336 27.76 -10.99 36.07
CA LEU A 336 28.30 -10.51 34.80
C LEU A 336 27.86 -11.47 33.69
N ALA A 337 26.92 -11.03 32.86
CA ALA A 337 26.45 -11.79 31.71
C ALA A 337 26.44 -10.93 30.45
N GLY A 338 26.70 -11.55 29.31
CA GLY A 338 26.71 -10.84 28.04
C GLY A 338 26.99 -11.75 26.85
N SER A 339 27.06 -11.14 25.67
CA SER A 339 27.47 -11.79 24.44
C SER A 339 28.50 -10.94 23.70
N LEU A 340 29.43 -11.63 23.04
CA LEU A 340 30.37 -11.05 22.09
C LEU A 340 30.07 -11.65 20.74
N GLU A 341 29.95 -10.82 19.71
CA GLU A 341 29.66 -11.24 18.36
C GLU A 341 30.62 -10.64 17.36
N PHE A 342 31.02 -11.45 16.40
CA PHE A 342 31.81 -11.05 15.24
C PHE A 342 31.04 -11.47 14.01
N PHE A 343 30.77 -10.53 13.13
CA PHE A 343 30.02 -10.79 11.91
C PHE A 343 30.84 -10.39 10.67
N TYR A 344 30.57 -11.08 9.58
CA TYR A 344 31.10 -10.80 8.27
C TYR A 344 30.00 -10.97 7.23
N ASP A 345 29.74 -9.90 6.45
CA ASP A 345 28.72 -9.88 5.41
C ASP A 345 29.40 -9.64 4.06
N LYS A 346 29.05 -10.46 3.07
CA LYS A 346 29.45 -10.30 1.67
C LYS A 346 28.20 -10.21 0.82
N ARG A 347 28.04 -9.13 0.08
CA ARG A 347 26.94 -8.95 -0.89
C ARG A 347 27.45 -9.20 -2.31
N SER A 348 26.61 -9.81 -3.13
CA SER A 348 26.82 -10.08 -4.56
C SER A 348 25.55 -9.80 -5.35
N ASP A 349 25.71 -9.68 -6.66
CA ASP A 349 24.62 -9.50 -7.61
C ASP A 349 23.82 -8.22 -7.39
N ILE A 350 24.48 -7.17 -6.88
CA ILE A 350 23.86 -5.88 -6.61
C ILE A 350 23.49 -5.21 -7.91
N LEU A 351 22.21 -4.89 -8.10
CA LEU A 351 21.74 -4.13 -9.24
C LEU A 351 22.17 -2.66 -9.10
N VAL A 352 22.98 -2.18 -10.02
CA VAL A 352 23.37 -0.76 -10.12
C VAL A 352 22.60 -0.13 -11.26
N ALA A 353 21.87 0.97 -10.97
CA ALA A 353 21.09 1.74 -11.93
C ALA A 353 21.93 2.80 -12.64
#